data_dfd328b7c8f4745e395f472404a4beef
#
_entry.id   dfd328b7c8f4745e395f472404a4beef
#
_cell.length_a   1.000
_cell.length_b   1.000
_cell.length_c   1.000
_cell.angle_alpha   90.00
_cell.angle_beta   90.00
_cell.angle_gamma   90.00
#
_symmetry.space_group_name_H-M   'P 1'
#
loop_
_entity.id
_entity.type
_entity.pdbx_description
1 polymer ?
#
loop_
_entity_poly.entity_id
_entity_poly.type
_entity_poly.pdbx_seq_one_letter_code
_entity_poly.pdbx_strand_id
1 'polypeptide(L)'
;MNLFLRILKVIGVLILASASYVFYSFISAEGRLKEVCGQIKPGMPVAELRAFGKKHGLGPGAPGESGVHFMVETRTFGRYGCTVILEAGIVKDAKYNFAD
;
A
#
# COMPACT_ATOMS: atom_id res chain seq x y z
N MET A 1 30.05 18.49 26.06
CA MET A 1 29.56 17.16 26.43
C MET A 1 28.07 17.07 26.54
N ASN A 2 27.43 17.99 27.28
CA ASN A 2 25.95 17.95 27.40
C ASN A 2 25.22 18.10 26.08
N LEU A 3 25.72 18.94 25.17
CA LEU A 3 25.13 19.11 23.85
C LEU A 3 25.24 17.84 23.02
N PHE A 4 26.40 17.19 23.07
CA PHE A 4 26.60 15.92 22.35
C PHE A 4 25.69 14.84 22.85
N LEU A 5 25.49 14.71 24.15
CA LEU A 5 24.56 13.74 24.74
C LEU A 5 23.13 14.03 24.37
N ARG A 6 22.75 15.32 24.30
CA ARG A 6 21.41 15.72 23.85
C ARG A 6 21.16 15.34 22.39
N ILE A 7 22.15 15.57 21.53
CA ILE A 7 22.07 15.22 20.13
C ILE A 7 21.91 13.70 19.97
N LEU A 8 22.69 12.91 20.71
CA LEU A 8 22.59 11.45 20.68
C LEU A 8 21.21 10.96 21.14
N LYS A 9 20.64 11.58 22.17
CA LYS A 9 19.29 11.23 22.65
C LYS A 9 18.24 11.52 21.60
N VAL A 10 18.31 12.69 20.95
CA VAL A 10 17.36 13.07 19.91
C VAL A 10 17.45 12.11 18.72
N ILE A 11 18.65 11.80 18.27
CA ILE A 11 18.87 10.85 17.17
C ILE A 11 18.33 9.48 17.53
N GLY A 12 18.58 9.00 18.75
CA GLY A 12 18.08 7.71 19.23
C GLY A 12 16.55 7.64 19.23
N VAL A 13 15.89 8.70 19.72
CA VAL A 13 14.43 8.78 19.73
C VAL A 13 13.88 8.77 18.31
N LEU A 14 14.49 9.52 17.39
CA LEU A 14 14.06 9.57 15.99
C LEU A 14 14.21 8.21 15.31
N ILE A 15 15.29 7.49 15.56
CA ILE A 15 15.53 6.15 15.02
C ILE A 15 14.47 5.18 15.56
N LEU A 16 14.21 5.21 16.87
CA LEU A 16 13.20 4.34 17.48
C LEU A 16 11.79 4.63 16.94
N ALA A 17 11.44 5.91 16.80
CA ALA A 17 10.15 6.30 16.25
C ALA A 17 10.00 5.82 14.80
N SER A 18 11.02 5.99 13.97
CA SER A 18 11.01 5.56 12.58
C SER A 18 10.91 4.03 12.47
N ALA A 19 11.69 3.31 13.26
CA ALA A 19 11.66 1.85 13.29
C ALA A 19 10.29 1.33 13.73
N SER A 20 9.69 1.96 14.74
CA SER A 20 8.36 1.58 15.23
C SER A 20 7.29 1.81 14.16
N TYR A 21 7.38 2.93 13.44
CA TYR A 21 6.43 3.23 12.36
C TYR A 21 6.52 2.19 11.24
N VAL A 22 7.73 1.86 10.79
CA VAL A 22 7.94 0.86 9.73
C VAL A 22 7.43 -0.51 10.19
N PHE A 23 7.79 -0.91 11.40
CA PHE A 23 7.37 -2.19 11.97
C PHE A 23 5.85 -2.28 12.07
N TYR A 24 5.21 -1.22 12.59
CA TYR A 24 3.75 -1.15 12.66
C TYR A 24 3.11 -1.25 11.28
N SER A 25 3.67 -0.55 10.29
CA SER A 25 3.16 -0.58 8.92
C SER A 25 3.18 -2.00 8.33
N PHE A 26 4.25 -2.75 8.59
CA PHE A 26 4.34 -4.14 8.12
C PHE A 26 3.39 -5.08 8.87
N ILE A 27 3.30 -4.95 10.20
CA ILE A 27 2.42 -5.80 11.00
C ILE A 27 0.95 -5.59 10.62
N SER A 28 0.54 -4.34 10.42
CA SER A 28 -0.84 -4.00 10.11
C SER A 28 -1.19 -4.13 8.64
N ALA A 29 -0.19 -4.34 7.77
CA ALA A 29 -0.38 -4.31 6.32
C ALA A 29 -1.39 -5.35 5.84
N GLU A 30 -1.30 -6.58 6.31
CA GLU A 30 -2.22 -7.64 5.88
C GLU A 30 -3.68 -7.28 6.13
N GLY A 31 -4.01 -6.91 7.36
CA GLY A 31 -5.38 -6.52 7.70
C GLY A 31 -5.85 -5.28 6.94
N ARG A 32 -4.97 -4.28 6.85
CA ARG A 32 -5.26 -3.04 6.14
C ARG A 32 -5.49 -3.30 4.65
N LEU A 33 -4.63 -4.08 4.01
CA LEU A 33 -4.74 -4.37 2.58
C LEU A 33 -5.89 -5.33 2.26
N LYS A 34 -6.21 -6.27 3.12
CA LYS A 34 -7.40 -7.11 2.97
C LYS A 34 -8.66 -6.27 2.96
N GLU A 35 -8.75 -5.30 3.85
CA GLU A 35 -9.88 -4.38 3.89
C GLU A 35 -9.93 -3.50 2.64
N VAL A 36 -8.80 -2.90 2.27
CA VAL A 36 -8.71 -2.04 1.09
C VAL A 36 -9.06 -2.81 -0.18
N CYS A 37 -8.49 -4.01 -0.35
CA CYS A 37 -8.78 -4.83 -1.53
C CYS A 37 -10.26 -5.26 -1.58
N GLY A 38 -10.87 -5.47 -0.41
CA GLY A 38 -12.29 -5.81 -0.31
C GLY A 38 -13.23 -4.67 -0.72
N GLN A 39 -12.73 -3.43 -0.72
CA GLN A 39 -13.50 -2.27 -1.18
C GLN A 39 -13.50 -2.13 -2.70
N ILE A 40 -12.59 -2.81 -3.39
CA ILE A 40 -12.58 -2.85 -4.85
C ILE A 40 -13.60 -3.89 -5.29
N LYS A 41 -14.72 -3.43 -5.85
CA LYS A 41 -15.85 -4.29 -6.22
C LYS A 41 -15.87 -4.59 -7.70
N PRO A 42 -16.32 -5.78 -8.11
CA PRO A 42 -16.60 -6.05 -9.53
C PRO A 42 -17.57 -5.00 -10.09
N GLY A 43 -17.28 -4.54 -11.31
CA GLY A 43 -18.06 -3.50 -11.95
C GLY A 43 -17.50 -2.09 -11.80
N MET A 44 -16.48 -1.90 -10.95
CA MET A 44 -15.85 -0.59 -10.76
C MET A 44 -15.10 -0.17 -12.03
N PRO A 45 -15.35 1.05 -12.57
CA PRO A 45 -14.61 1.55 -13.73
C PRO A 45 -13.12 1.75 -13.39
N VAL A 46 -12.25 1.58 -14.40
CA VAL A 46 -10.82 1.73 -14.21
C VAL A 46 -10.42 3.13 -13.73
N ALA A 47 -11.14 4.17 -14.17
CA ALA A 47 -10.86 5.54 -13.72
C ALA A 47 -11.11 5.68 -12.21
N GLU A 48 -12.18 5.07 -11.70
CA GLU A 48 -12.49 5.06 -10.27
C GLU A 48 -11.46 4.23 -9.50
N LEU A 49 -11.01 3.13 -10.08
CA LEU A 49 -9.96 2.28 -9.51
C LEU A 49 -8.64 3.05 -9.36
N ARG A 50 -8.27 3.84 -10.36
CA ARG A 50 -7.07 4.67 -10.30
C ARG A 50 -7.15 5.71 -9.18
N ALA A 51 -8.29 6.38 -9.05
CA ALA A 51 -8.53 7.34 -7.97
C ALA A 51 -8.49 6.66 -6.60
N PHE A 52 -9.09 5.48 -6.49
CA PHE A 52 -9.06 4.68 -5.27
C PHE A 52 -7.64 4.30 -4.87
N GLY A 53 -6.84 3.83 -5.83
CA GLY A 53 -5.45 3.46 -5.60
C GLY A 53 -4.62 4.65 -5.12
N LYS A 54 -4.80 5.80 -5.75
CA LYS A 54 -4.11 7.04 -5.35
C LYS A 54 -4.49 7.45 -3.92
N LYS A 55 -5.77 7.32 -3.58
CA LYS A 55 -6.27 7.66 -2.24
C LYS A 55 -5.67 6.77 -1.16
N HIS A 56 -5.45 5.50 -1.44
CA HIS A 56 -4.95 4.52 -0.48
C HIS A 56 -3.44 4.25 -0.58
N GLY A 57 -2.72 5.04 -1.39
CA GLY A 57 -1.27 4.88 -1.53
C GLY A 57 -0.85 3.62 -2.27
N LEU A 58 -1.72 3.10 -3.14
CA LEU A 58 -1.42 1.96 -3.99
C LEU A 58 -0.86 2.44 -5.32
N GLY A 59 0.28 1.96 -5.71
CA GLY A 59 0.92 2.30 -6.97
C GLY A 59 1.36 1.05 -7.72
N PRO A 60 1.68 1.19 -8.98
CA PRO A 60 1.56 2.36 -9.86
C PRO A 60 0.14 2.62 -10.38
N GLY A 61 -0.85 1.88 -9.93
CA GLY A 61 -2.21 1.98 -10.42
C GLY A 61 -2.42 1.07 -11.64
N ALA A 62 -3.64 1.01 -12.16
CA ALA A 62 -3.97 0.19 -13.32
C ALA A 62 -3.55 0.91 -14.60
N PRO A 63 -2.47 0.50 -15.26
CA PRO A 63 -1.96 1.19 -16.45
C PRO A 63 -2.76 0.91 -17.70
N GLY A 64 -3.54 -0.18 -17.74
CA GLY A 64 -4.31 -0.59 -18.91
C GLY A 64 -5.78 -0.79 -18.57
N GLU A 65 -6.56 -1.16 -19.58
CA GLU A 65 -8.01 -1.39 -19.43
C GLU A 65 -8.37 -2.87 -19.31
N SER A 66 -7.42 -3.76 -19.57
CA SER A 66 -7.63 -5.20 -19.50
C SER A 66 -6.40 -5.90 -18.95
N GLY A 67 -6.60 -7.08 -18.40
CA GLY A 67 -5.54 -7.93 -17.90
C GLY A 67 -5.44 -7.93 -16.39
N VAL A 68 -4.40 -8.56 -15.89
CA VAL A 68 -4.12 -8.69 -14.46
C VAL A 68 -3.13 -7.60 -14.05
N HIS A 69 -3.48 -6.81 -13.06
CA HIS A 69 -2.64 -5.73 -12.57
C HIS A 69 -2.39 -5.88 -11.07
N PHE A 70 -1.18 -5.54 -10.66
CA PHE A 70 -0.81 -5.54 -9.24
C PHE A 70 -0.78 -4.09 -8.75
N MET A 71 -1.64 -3.77 -7.78
CA MET A 71 -1.63 -2.48 -7.12
C MET A 71 -0.98 -2.68 -5.76
N VAL A 72 0.24 -2.18 -5.60
CA VAL A 72 1.04 -2.45 -4.40
C VAL A 72 1.14 -1.21 -3.51
N GLU A 73 1.20 -1.44 -2.21
CA GLU A 73 1.33 -0.36 -1.25
C GLU A 73 2.77 0.14 -1.19
N THR A 74 2.99 1.43 -1.45
CA THR A 74 4.33 2.02 -1.42
C THR A 74 4.89 2.06 0.00
N ARG A 75 4.03 2.14 1.01
CA ARG A 75 4.42 2.20 2.42
C ARG A 75 5.18 0.95 2.88
N THR A 76 4.90 -0.20 2.27
CA THR A 76 5.54 -1.47 2.59
C THR A 76 6.48 -1.94 1.46
N PHE A 77 7.02 -0.98 0.72
CA PHE A 77 7.98 -1.21 -0.37
C PHE A 77 7.46 -2.18 -1.44
N GLY A 78 6.15 -2.16 -1.68
CA GLY A 78 5.52 -2.98 -2.71
C GLY A 78 5.30 -4.44 -2.35
N ARG A 79 5.48 -4.83 -1.09
CA ARG A 79 5.31 -6.23 -0.68
C ARG A 79 3.86 -6.63 -0.48
N TYR A 80 3.00 -5.68 -0.13
CA TYR A 80 1.58 -5.92 0.10
C TYR A 80 0.76 -5.14 -0.90
N GLY A 81 -0.24 -5.78 -1.46
CA GLY A 81 -1.06 -5.12 -2.45
C GLY A 81 -2.30 -5.91 -2.83
N CYS A 82 -2.94 -5.47 -3.90
CA CYS A 82 -4.13 -6.10 -4.45
C CYS A 82 -3.84 -6.57 -5.88
N THR A 83 -4.29 -7.77 -6.19
CA THR A 83 -4.32 -8.26 -7.57
C THR A 83 -5.70 -7.92 -8.13
N VAL A 84 -5.74 -7.14 -9.20
CA VAL A 84 -6.97 -6.68 -9.83
C VAL A 84 -7.03 -7.22 -11.24
N ILE A 85 -8.15 -7.84 -11.59
CA ILE A 85 -8.42 -8.33 -12.94
C ILE A 85 -9.38 -7.36 -13.61
N LEU A 86 -8.95 -6.78 -14.73
CA LEU A 86 -9.73 -5.82 -15.51
C LEU A 86 -10.14 -6.44 -16.83
N GLU A 87 -11.33 -6.10 -17.28
CA GLU A 87 -11.86 -6.50 -18.58
C GLU A 87 -12.66 -5.33 -19.15
N ALA A 88 -12.22 -4.83 -20.30
CA ALA A 88 -12.88 -3.70 -20.99
C ALA A 88 -13.05 -2.46 -20.11
N GLY A 89 -12.02 -2.14 -19.32
CA GLY A 89 -12.01 -0.96 -18.46
C GLY A 89 -12.83 -1.09 -17.18
N ILE A 90 -13.25 -2.30 -16.82
CA ILE A 90 -14.08 -2.57 -15.65
C ILE A 90 -13.43 -3.66 -14.81
N VAL A 91 -13.46 -3.50 -13.50
CA VAL A 91 -12.93 -4.49 -12.56
C VAL A 91 -13.81 -5.74 -12.62
N LYS A 92 -13.20 -6.87 -12.92
CA LYS A 92 -13.86 -8.17 -12.90
C LYS A 92 -13.72 -8.83 -11.53
N ASP A 93 -12.52 -8.73 -10.92
CA ASP A 93 -12.23 -9.31 -9.62
C ASP A 93 -11.04 -8.57 -8.98
N ALA A 94 -10.97 -8.62 -7.67
CA ALA A 94 -9.86 -8.05 -6.92
C ALA A 94 -9.66 -8.82 -5.63
N LYS A 95 -8.42 -9.09 -5.27
CA LYS A 95 -8.11 -9.79 -4.01
C LYS A 95 -6.76 -9.39 -3.46
N TYR A 96 -6.65 -9.53 -2.14
CA TYR A 96 -5.40 -9.29 -1.44
C TYR A 96 -4.31 -10.25 -1.92
N ASN A 97 -3.11 -9.72 -2.06
CA ASN A 97 -1.96 -10.52 -2.45
C ASN A 97 -0.70 -10.03 -1.71
N PHE A 98 0.13 -10.97 -1.31
CA PHE A 98 1.44 -10.68 -0.76
C PHE A 98 2.48 -10.96 -1.85
N ALA A 99 3.20 -9.92 -2.24
CA ALA A 99 4.21 -10.02 -3.30
C ALA A 99 5.57 -10.36 -2.69
N ASP A 100 6.08 -11.51 -3.04
CA ASP A 100 7.41 -11.96 -2.65
C ASP A 100 8.50 -11.22 -3.41
#